data_307f5c83ccdc3168628833171f9d6f96
#
_entry.id   307f5c83ccdc3168628833171f9d6f96
#
_cell.length_a   1.000
_cell.length_b   1.000
_cell.length_c   1.000
_cell.angle_alpha   90.00
_cell.angle_beta   90.00
_cell.angle_gamma   90.00
#
_symmetry.space_group_name_H-M   'P 1'
#
loop_
_entity.id
_entity.type
_entity.pdbx_description
1 polymer ?
#
loop_
_entity_poly.entity_id
_entity_poly.type
_entity_poly.pdbx_seq_one_letter_code
_entity_poly.pdbx_strand_id
1 'polypeptide(L)'
;MSHKPDKAARRKEKVKAKRVHAEQLRHQQHVRIAAALTDLCADVLPEYVDDSKGTDLVGRDILWRMGMVAWNIAVTGRKKIDNSSVDQMKLDAESRKMVRDEINGLVRKKYEKYPELRTAIADVVAVAVPGGAKLKVSLGDTFPAMPIPEFDEKPEPLTPDQILTKRKGLGLSQVKFAAALGVSVKTVSAWEHGKAVPDEAEAKKF
;
A
#
# COMPACT_ATOMS: atom_id res chain seq x y z
N MET A 1 61.12 19.38 11.44
CA MET A 1 60.15 20.48 11.18
C MET A 1 58.78 19.88 10.93
N SER A 2 57.87 19.97 11.89
CA SER A 2 56.49 19.40 11.78
C SER A 2 55.61 20.41 11.04
N HIS A 3 55.22 20.07 9.80
CA HIS A 3 54.32 20.88 9.00
C HIS A 3 52.88 20.75 9.59
N LYS A 4 52.40 21.75 10.30
CA LYS A 4 51.01 21.81 10.72
C LYS A 4 50.12 21.96 9.47
N PRO A 5 49.19 21.01 9.19
CA PRO A 5 48.35 21.14 8.02
C PRO A 5 47.52 22.41 8.11
N ASP A 6 47.38 23.07 6.95
CA ASP A 6 46.63 24.33 6.78
C ASP A 6 45.20 24.22 7.33
N LYS A 7 44.80 25.18 8.14
CA LYS A 7 43.49 25.27 8.75
C LYS A 7 42.35 25.28 7.72
N ALA A 8 42.60 25.82 6.54
CA ALA A 8 41.68 25.84 5.40
C ALA A 8 41.52 24.45 4.77
N ALA A 9 42.57 23.68 4.62
CA ALA A 9 42.54 22.30 4.12
C ALA A 9 41.72 21.39 5.06
N ARG A 10 41.94 21.48 6.38
CA ARG A 10 41.14 20.73 7.37
C ARG A 10 39.64 21.08 7.33
N ARG A 11 39.28 22.37 7.08
CA ARG A 11 37.89 22.77 6.93
C ARG A 11 37.24 22.17 5.69
N LYS A 12 37.95 22.22 4.53
CA LYS A 12 37.46 21.60 3.29
C LYS A 12 37.25 20.09 3.43
N GLU A 13 38.15 19.40 4.09
CA GLU A 13 38.08 17.96 4.33
C GLU A 13 36.87 17.60 5.25
N LYS A 14 36.62 18.34 6.33
CA LYS A 14 35.45 18.18 7.18
C LYS A 14 34.14 18.41 6.43
N VAL A 15 34.09 19.41 5.54
CA VAL A 15 32.89 19.67 4.72
C VAL A 15 32.66 18.54 3.74
N LYS A 16 33.73 18.04 3.09
CA LYS A 16 33.63 16.88 2.17
C LYS A 16 33.17 15.63 2.90
N ALA A 17 33.73 15.33 4.07
CA ALA A 17 33.32 14.18 4.88
C ALA A 17 31.84 14.27 5.30
N LYS A 18 31.36 15.46 5.72
CA LYS A 18 29.93 15.67 6.03
C LYS A 18 29.02 15.46 4.82
N ARG A 19 29.44 15.88 3.62
CA ARG A 19 28.66 15.67 2.40
C ARG A 19 28.56 14.17 2.05
N VAL A 20 29.69 13.47 2.08
CA VAL A 20 29.72 12.02 1.81
C VAL A 20 28.84 11.26 2.81
N HIS A 21 28.92 11.60 4.11
CA HIS A 21 28.09 10.99 5.12
C HIS A 21 26.58 11.27 4.89
N ALA A 22 26.22 12.52 4.55
CA ALA A 22 24.84 12.87 4.22
C ALA A 22 24.30 12.13 2.98
N GLU A 23 25.14 11.94 1.96
CA GLU A 23 24.79 11.16 0.76
C GLU A 23 24.59 9.68 1.10
N GLN A 24 25.44 9.10 1.93
CA GLN A 24 25.26 7.72 2.42
C GLN A 24 23.96 7.54 3.20
N LEU A 25 23.63 8.44 4.12
CA LEU A 25 22.38 8.41 4.86
C LEU A 25 21.16 8.51 3.94
N ARG A 26 21.20 9.41 2.96
CA ARG A 26 20.14 9.53 1.95
C ARG A 26 19.99 8.24 1.15
N HIS A 27 21.09 7.67 0.70
CA HIS A 27 21.07 6.41 -0.04
C HIS A 27 20.46 5.27 0.79
N GLN A 28 20.87 5.13 2.05
CA GLN A 28 20.29 4.14 2.96
C GLN A 28 18.78 4.35 3.15
N GLN A 29 18.33 5.60 3.28
CA GLN A 29 16.92 5.93 3.39
C GLN A 29 16.13 5.54 2.12
N HIS A 30 16.68 5.82 0.93
CA HIS A 30 16.06 5.38 -0.33
C HIS A 30 15.89 3.86 -0.39
N VAL A 31 16.93 3.11 -0.04
CA VAL A 31 16.89 1.64 -0.04
C VAL A 31 15.84 1.13 0.95
N ARG A 32 15.79 1.68 2.15
CA ARG A 32 14.79 1.28 3.16
C ARG A 32 13.36 1.56 2.71
N ILE A 33 13.08 2.74 2.15
CA ILE A 33 11.75 3.10 1.69
C ILE A 33 11.34 2.29 0.46
N ALA A 34 12.25 2.05 -0.48
CA ALA A 34 11.98 1.20 -1.63
C ALA A 34 11.64 -0.24 -1.21
N ALA A 35 12.40 -0.81 -0.27
CA ALA A 35 12.13 -2.14 0.27
C ALA A 35 10.79 -2.19 1.01
N ALA A 36 10.50 -1.20 1.85
CA ALA A 36 9.25 -1.11 2.60
C ALA A 36 8.03 -0.94 1.67
N LEU A 37 8.15 -0.13 0.59
CA LEU A 37 7.08 0.02 -0.39
C LEU A 37 6.84 -1.26 -1.19
N THR A 38 7.90 -1.99 -1.54
CA THR A 38 7.79 -3.29 -2.20
C THR A 38 7.06 -4.30 -1.31
N ASP A 39 7.44 -4.39 -0.03
CA ASP A 39 6.78 -5.26 0.95
C ASP A 39 5.33 -4.85 1.21
N LEU A 40 5.07 -3.55 1.25
CA LEU A 40 3.71 -3.01 1.42
C LEU A 40 2.77 -3.53 0.33
N CYS A 41 3.24 -3.59 -0.92
CA CYS A 41 2.48 -4.01 -2.09
C CYS A 41 2.53 -5.52 -2.36
N ALA A 42 3.32 -6.30 -1.61
CA ALA A 42 3.62 -7.70 -1.94
C ALA A 42 2.36 -8.59 -2.00
N ASP A 43 1.41 -8.39 -1.08
CA ASP A 43 0.23 -9.25 -0.97
C ASP A 43 -0.75 -9.03 -2.13
N VAL A 44 -0.80 -7.81 -2.68
CA VAL A 44 -1.66 -7.43 -3.82
C VAL A 44 -0.96 -7.55 -5.17
N LEU A 45 0.35 -7.81 -5.19
CA LEU A 45 1.13 -7.95 -6.42
C LEU A 45 0.51 -8.95 -7.42
N PRO A 46 0.05 -10.16 -7.02
CA PRO A 46 -0.51 -11.14 -7.95
C PRO A 46 -1.79 -10.69 -8.66
N GLU A 47 -2.51 -9.71 -8.10
CA GLU A 47 -3.76 -9.20 -8.67
C GLU A 47 -3.50 -8.16 -9.78
N TYR A 48 -2.34 -7.50 -9.75
CA TYR A 48 -1.98 -6.41 -10.66
C TYR A 48 -0.92 -6.77 -11.68
N VAL A 49 -0.20 -7.88 -11.49
CA VAL A 49 0.99 -8.21 -12.28
C VAL A 49 0.83 -9.59 -12.92
N ASP A 50 0.89 -9.63 -14.24
CA ASP A 50 0.93 -10.87 -15.02
C ASP A 50 2.28 -11.04 -15.74
N ASP A 51 3.17 -11.79 -15.13
CA ASP A 51 4.49 -12.11 -15.70
C ASP A 51 4.49 -13.30 -16.65
N SER A 52 3.34 -13.86 -17.03
CA SER A 52 3.25 -15.05 -17.88
C SER A 52 3.85 -14.86 -19.28
N LYS A 53 3.90 -13.62 -19.76
CA LYS A 53 4.44 -13.22 -21.08
C LYS A 53 5.72 -12.38 -21.01
N GLY A 54 6.37 -12.36 -19.85
CA GLY A 54 7.54 -11.52 -19.55
C GLY A 54 7.26 -10.54 -18.42
N THR A 55 8.27 -9.73 -18.08
CA THR A 55 8.13 -8.80 -16.94
C THR A 55 7.05 -7.75 -17.20
N ASP A 56 5.95 -7.80 -16.44
CA ASP A 56 4.88 -6.80 -16.49
C ASP A 56 5.28 -5.51 -15.76
N LEU A 57 5.82 -4.57 -16.51
CA LEU A 57 6.19 -3.25 -15.99
C LEU A 57 4.97 -2.35 -15.76
N VAL A 58 3.90 -2.52 -16.53
CA VAL A 58 2.71 -1.66 -16.44
C VAL A 58 1.94 -1.98 -15.17
N GLY A 59 1.66 -3.25 -14.90
CA GLY A 59 1.00 -3.67 -13.67
C GLY A 59 1.79 -3.26 -12.43
N ARG A 60 3.11 -3.44 -12.44
CA ARG A 60 3.98 -2.99 -11.36
C ARG A 60 4.00 -1.47 -11.16
N ASP A 61 4.02 -0.70 -12.24
CA ASP A 61 4.00 0.77 -12.14
C ASP A 61 2.69 1.27 -11.53
N ILE A 62 1.56 0.69 -11.95
CA ILE A 62 0.24 0.99 -11.36
C ILE A 62 0.25 0.67 -9.85
N LEU A 63 0.62 -0.55 -9.48
CA LEU A 63 0.62 -0.99 -8.09
C LEU A 63 1.53 -0.14 -7.20
N TRP A 64 2.76 0.15 -7.66
CA TRP A 64 3.69 0.96 -6.89
C TRP A 64 3.25 2.43 -6.77
N ARG A 65 2.55 2.97 -7.77
CA ARG A 65 1.91 4.30 -7.67
C ARG A 65 0.77 4.30 -6.66
N MET A 66 -0.05 3.26 -6.60
CA MET A 66 -1.07 3.10 -5.55
C MET A 66 -0.41 3.04 -4.17
N GLY A 67 0.64 2.24 -4.03
CA GLY A 67 1.44 2.16 -2.79
C GLY A 67 2.06 3.51 -2.40
N MET A 68 2.57 4.29 -3.36
CA MET A 68 3.07 5.65 -3.13
C MET A 68 1.97 6.59 -2.63
N VAL A 69 0.78 6.54 -3.22
CA VAL A 69 -0.37 7.35 -2.78
C VAL A 69 -0.74 6.99 -1.35
N ALA A 70 -0.87 5.68 -1.04
CA ALA A 70 -1.15 5.20 0.31
C ALA A 70 -0.07 5.63 1.31
N TRP A 71 1.20 5.49 0.93
CA TRP A 71 2.34 5.93 1.73
C TRP A 71 2.26 7.41 2.07
N ASN A 72 2.02 8.25 1.07
CA ASN A 72 1.97 9.71 1.24
C ASN A 72 0.77 10.15 2.09
N ILE A 73 -0.38 9.49 1.96
CA ILE A 73 -1.53 9.70 2.85
C ILE A 73 -1.13 9.42 4.30
N ALA A 74 -0.51 8.26 4.55
CA ALA A 74 -0.08 7.88 5.88
C ALA A 74 0.96 8.84 6.48
N VAL A 75 1.90 9.31 5.67
CA VAL A 75 2.99 10.21 6.13
C VAL A 75 2.48 11.63 6.39
N THR A 76 1.56 12.13 5.57
CA THR A 76 1.05 13.51 5.67
C THR A 76 -0.17 13.64 6.58
N GLY A 77 -0.76 12.52 7.03
CA GLY A 77 -1.97 12.50 7.86
C GLY A 77 -3.22 13.03 7.13
N ARG A 78 -3.19 13.10 5.81
CA ARG A 78 -4.36 13.51 5.03
C ARG A 78 -5.45 12.45 5.16
N LYS A 79 -6.64 12.86 5.62
CA LYS A 79 -7.80 11.95 5.81
C LYS A 79 -8.49 11.53 4.52
N LYS A 80 -8.14 12.13 3.39
CA LYS A 80 -8.78 11.85 2.10
C LYS A 80 -7.72 11.57 1.04
N ILE A 81 -7.95 10.51 0.28
CA ILE A 81 -7.27 10.28 -0.98
C ILE A 81 -7.53 11.51 -1.83
N ASP A 82 -6.46 12.16 -2.30
CA ASP A 82 -6.63 13.19 -3.32
C ASP A 82 -7.21 12.50 -4.57
N ASN A 83 -8.48 12.78 -4.82
CA ASN A 83 -9.19 12.18 -5.95
C ASN A 83 -8.47 12.42 -7.28
N SER A 84 -7.69 13.51 -7.37
CA SER A 84 -6.93 13.83 -8.58
C SER A 84 -5.99 12.72 -9.02
N SER A 85 -5.36 12.02 -8.08
CA SER A 85 -4.45 10.91 -8.40
C SER A 85 -5.18 9.67 -8.91
N VAL A 86 -6.38 9.39 -8.37
CA VAL A 86 -7.23 8.27 -8.81
C VAL A 86 -8.00 8.62 -10.08
N ASP A 87 -8.47 9.86 -10.19
CA ASP A 87 -9.21 10.34 -11.35
C ASP A 87 -8.33 10.42 -12.63
N GLN A 88 -7.02 10.66 -12.46
CA GLN A 88 -6.03 10.58 -13.56
C GLN A 88 -5.89 9.17 -14.16
N MET A 89 -6.28 8.11 -13.43
CA MET A 89 -6.21 6.73 -13.92
C MET A 89 -7.29 6.39 -14.95
N LYS A 90 -8.24 7.30 -15.25
CA LYS A 90 -9.35 7.12 -16.22
C LYS A 90 -10.16 5.85 -16.02
N LEU A 91 -10.34 5.44 -14.77
CA LEU A 91 -11.08 4.23 -14.38
C LEU A 91 -12.60 4.50 -14.36
N ASP A 92 -13.40 3.45 -14.61
CA ASP A 92 -14.84 3.48 -14.32
C ASP A 92 -15.15 3.59 -12.83
N ALA A 93 -16.43 3.77 -12.46
CA ALA A 93 -16.81 4.01 -11.07
C ALA A 93 -16.53 2.83 -10.13
N GLU A 94 -16.69 1.60 -10.63
CA GLU A 94 -16.47 0.37 -9.86
C GLU A 94 -14.98 0.15 -9.62
N SER A 95 -14.17 0.24 -10.67
CA SER A 95 -12.71 0.18 -10.59
C SER A 95 -12.13 1.26 -9.69
N ARG A 96 -12.69 2.49 -9.72
CA ARG A 96 -12.27 3.55 -8.78
C ARG A 96 -12.56 3.21 -7.32
N LYS A 97 -13.69 2.55 -7.04
CA LYS A 97 -14.02 2.10 -5.69
C LYS A 97 -13.01 1.05 -5.23
N MET A 98 -12.75 0.02 -6.04
CA MET A 98 -11.77 -1.02 -5.73
C MET A 98 -10.39 -0.43 -5.43
N VAL A 99 -9.90 0.47 -6.27
CA VAL A 99 -8.60 1.13 -6.07
C VAL A 99 -8.56 1.94 -4.76
N ARG A 100 -9.66 2.60 -4.38
CA ARG A 100 -9.72 3.33 -3.11
C ARG A 100 -9.68 2.40 -1.91
N ASP A 101 -10.42 1.30 -1.96
CA ASP A 101 -10.46 0.32 -0.88
C ASP A 101 -9.07 -0.32 -0.69
N GLU A 102 -8.38 -0.61 -1.80
CA GLU A 102 -7.01 -1.11 -1.80
C GLU A 102 -6.03 -0.10 -1.22
N ILE A 103 -6.11 1.18 -1.64
CA ILE A 103 -5.27 2.24 -1.09
C ILE A 103 -5.49 2.38 0.42
N ASN A 104 -6.73 2.30 0.91
CA ASN A 104 -7.03 2.35 2.34
C ASN A 104 -6.40 1.18 3.10
N GLY A 105 -6.45 -0.04 2.55
CA GLY A 105 -5.75 -1.20 3.08
C GLY A 105 -4.24 -0.99 3.18
N LEU A 106 -3.63 -0.46 2.11
CA LEU A 106 -2.20 -0.13 2.09
C LEU A 106 -1.82 0.98 3.08
N VAL A 107 -2.68 2.00 3.27
CA VAL A 107 -2.48 3.06 4.28
C VAL A 107 -2.40 2.45 5.68
N ARG A 108 -3.35 1.58 6.04
CA ARG A 108 -3.36 0.89 7.32
C ARG A 108 -2.09 0.06 7.51
N LYS A 109 -1.77 -0.78 6.55
CA LYS A 109 -0.57 -1.62 6.55
C LYS A 109 0.72 -0.81 6.72
N LYS A 110 0.79 0.40 6.09
CA LYS A 110 1.91 1.33 6.26
C LYS A 110 2.06 1.82 7.71
N TYR A 111 0.96 2.19 8.36
CA TYR A 111 0.99 2.61 9.75
C TYR A 111 1.42 1.48 10.69
N GLU A 112 0.94 0.27 10.44
CA GLU A 112 1.24 -0.90 11.28
C GLU A 112 2.69 -1.34 11.14
N LYS A 113 3.19 -1.48 9.91
CA LYS A 113 4.51 -2.07 9.64
C LYS A 113 5.66 -1.05 9.67
N TYR A 114 5.41 0.20 9.28
CA TYR A 114 6.46 1.21 9.05
C TYR A 114 6.13 2.57 9.65
N PRO A 115 5.74 2.67 10.93
CA PRO A 115 5.34 3.95 11.55
C PRO A 115 6.49 4.96 11.61
N GLU A 116 7.74 4.48 11.66
CA GLU A 116 8.94 5.32 11.77
C GLU A 116 9.39 5.93 10.44
N LEU A 117 8.96 5.37 9.30
CA LEU A 117 9.33 5.88 7.97
C LEU A 117 8.40 7.01 7.55
N ARG A 118 8.83 8.26 7.74
CA ARG A 118 8.01 9.47 7.62
C ARG A 118 8.37 10.38 6.44
N THR A 119 9.22 9.92 5.57
CA THR A 119 9.58 10.66 4.36
C THR A 119 8.58 10.34 3.26
N ALA A 120 8.00 11.36 2.65
CA ALA A 120 7.12 11.20 1.51
C ALA A 120 7.88 10.66 0.31
N ILE A 121 7.14 10.02 -0.59
CA ILE A 121 7.66 9.55 -1.87
C ILE A 121 7.21 10.54 -2.94
N ALA A 122 8.18 11.17 -3.62
CA ALA A 122 7.89 12.14 -4.67
C ALA A 122 7.53 11.45 -6.00
N ASP A 123 8.17 10.33 -6.30
CA ASP A 123 7.90 9.56 -7.51
C ASP A 123 8.36 8.10 -7.38
N VAL A 124 7.72 7.22 -8.15
CA VAL A 124 8.07 5.80 -8.28
C VAL A 124 8.09 5.41 -9.75
N VAL A 125 9.05 4.58 -10.13
CA VAL A 125 9.17 4.06 -11.50
C VAL A 125 9.55 2.59 -11.48
N ALA A 126 8.83 1.78 -12.26
CA ALA A 126 9.22 0.41 -12.56
C ALA A 126 10.32 0.40 -13.61
N VAL A 127 11.46 -0.21 -13.32
CA VAL A 127 12.59 -0.31 -14.25
C VAL A 127 12.89 -1.77 -14.54
N ALA A 128 12.91 -2.15 -15.82
CA ALA A 128 13.31 -3.49 -16.23
C ALA A 128 14.77 -3.76 -15.81
N VAL A 129 14.99 -4.94 -15.26
CA VAL A 129 16.33 -5.46 -14.95
C VAL A 129 16.39 -6.93 -15.39
N PRO A 130 17.58 -7.50 -15.59
CA PRO A 130 17.71 -8.93 -15.86
C PRO A 130 17.00 -9.77 -14.78
N GLY A 131 16.04 -10.57 -15.18
CA GLY A 131 15.26 -11.43 -14.27
C GLY A 131 14.07 -10.77 -13.57
N GLY A 132 13.63 -9.57 -14.00
CA GLY A 132 12.42 -8.96 -13.46
C GLY A 132 12.34 -7.43 -13.54
N ALA A 133 11.80 -6.83 -12.52
CA ALA A 133 11.70 -5.36 -12.39
C ALA A 133 12.26 -4.88 -11.06
N LYS A 134 12.81 -3.67 -11.08
CA LYS A 134 13.29 -2.95 -9.90
C LYS A 134 12.49 -1.68 -9.69
N LEU A 135 12.12 -1.42 -8.44
CA LEU A 135 11.50 -0.18 -8.03
C LEU A 135 12.57 0.91 -7.86
N LYS A 136 12.42 2.02 -8.57
CA LYS A 136 13.17 3.25 -8.33
C LYS A 136 12.26 4.24 -7.62
N VAL A 137 12.72 4.77 -6.49
CA VAL A 137 11.97 5.71 -5.65
C VAL A 137 12.70 7.04 -5.60
N SER A 138 11.98 8.13 -5.76
CA SER A 138 12.45 9.49 -5.46
C SER A 138 11.78 9.97 -4.16
N LEU A 139 12.56 10.53 -3.23
CA LEU A 139 12.06 10.96 -1.93
C LEU A 139 11.68 12.44 -1.95
N GLY A 140 10.61 12.78 -1.24
CA GLY A 140 10.16 14.13 -0.95
C GLY A 140 10.53 14.56 0.47
N ASP A 141 9.65 15.37 1.08
CA ASP A 141 9.83 15.91 2.41
C ASP A 141 9.66 14.85 3.51
N THR A 142 10.29 15.10 4.65
CA THR A 142 10.11 14.30 5.86
C THR A 142 9.17 15.02 6.81
N PHE A 143 8.17 14.31 7.31
CA PHE A 143 7.10 14.84 8.16
C PHE A 143 7.30 14.44 9.64
N PRO A 144 6.75 15.24 10.60
CA PRO A 144 6.73 14.84 12.00
C PRO A 144 5.88 13.58 12.23
N ALA A 145 5.99 13.02 13.44
CA ALA A 145 5.10 11.92 13.84
C ALA A 145 3.65 12.40 13.82
N MET A 146 2.82 11.73 13.06
CA MET A 146 1.37 11.92 13.09
C MET A 146 0.75 10.82 13.95
N PRO A 147 -0.27 11.13 14.76
CA PRO A 147 -1.05 10.07 15.40
C PRO A 147 -1.65 9.17 14.33
N ILE A 148 -1.68 7.88 14.60
CA ILE A 148 -2.37 6.91 13.73
C ILE A 148 -3.82 7.37 13.67
N PRO A 149 -4.37 7.69 12.47
CA PRO A 149 -5.78 8.04 12.37
C PRO A 149 -6.61 6.86 12.87
N GLU A 150 -7.63 7.15 13.67
CA GLU A 150 -8.68 6.16 13.91
C GLU A 150 -9.32 5.91 12.54
N PHE A 151 -9.01 4.77 11.97
CA PHE A 151 -9.75 4.27 10.84
C PHE A 151 -11.10 3.82 11.41
N ASP A 152 -12.18 4.52 11.05
CA ASP A 152 -13.53 4.06 11.36
C ASP A 152 -13.72 2.69 10.71
N GLU A 153 -13.31 1.66 11.46
CA GLU A 153 -13.50 0.26 11.08
C GLU A 153 -14.94 -0.17 11.34
N LYS A 154 -15.87 0.48 10.70
CA LYS A 154 -17.06 -0.28 10.31
C LYS A 154 -16.72 -0.84 8.91
N PRO A 155 -16.35 -2.12 8.82
CA PRO A 155 -16.34 -2.76 7.52
C PRO A 155 -17.69 -2.48 6.89
N GLU A 156 -17.70 -1.88 5.70
CA GLU A 156 -18.98 -1.72 4.99
C GLU A 156 -19.63 -3.10 4.95
N PRO A 157 -20.88 -3.21 5.39
CA PRO A 157 -21.55 -4.48 5.44
C PRO A 157 -21.52 -5.10 4.04
N LEU A 158 -21.09 -6.34 3.95
CA LEU A 158 -21.05 -7.08 2.70
C LEU A 158 -22.39 -6.97 1.98
N THR A 159 -22.34 -6.56 0.73
CA THR A 159 -23.56 -6.50 -0.10
C THR A 159 -24.08 -7.91 -0.38
N PRO A 160 -25.38 -8.10 -0.62
CA PRO A 160 -25.97 -9.39 -0.99
C PRO A 160 -25.23 -10.07 -2.15
N ASP A 161 -24.85 -9.30 -3.17
CA ASP A 161 -24.14 -9.80 -4.35
C ASP A 161 -22.71 -10.25 -4.02
N GLN A 162 -22.02 -9.57 -3.13
CA GLN A 162 -20.68 -9.98 -2.66
C GLN A 162 -20.76 -11.31 -1.90
N ILE A 163 -21.76 -11.49 -1.04
CA ILE A 163 -21.98 -12.73 -0.28
C ILE A 163 -22.27 -13.88 -1.25
N LEU A 164 -23.18 -13.66 -2.20
CA LEU A 164 -23.56 -14.63 -3.21
C LEU A 164 -22.36 -15.05 -4.10
N THR A 165 -21.59 -14.07 -4.55
CA THR A 165 -20.40 -14.28 -5.40
C THR A 165 -19.34 -15.08 -4.66
N LYS A 166 -19.07 -14.74 -3.40
CA LYS A 166 -18.10 -15.45 -2.56
C LYS A 166 -18.52 -16.91 -2.33
N ARG A 167 -19.78 -17.16 -1.98
CA ARG A 167 -20.28 -18.53 -1.83
C ARG A 167 -20.17 -19.33 -3.14
N LYS A 168 -20.58 -18.75 -4.27
CA LYS A 168 -20.49 -19.41 -5.59
C LYS A 168 -19.05 -19.67 -6.01
N GLY A 169 -18.13 -18.72 -5.76
CA GLY A 169 -16.70 -18.88 -6.02
C GLY A 169 -16.09 -20.03 -5.22
N LEU A 170 -16.58 -20.31 -4.01
CA LEU A 170 -16.19 -21.47 -3.22
C LEU A 170 -16.89 -22.79 -3.65
N GLY A 171 -17.77 -22.76 -4.63
CA GLY A 171 -18.53 -23.93 -5.09
C GLY A 171 -19.52 -24.50 -4.03
N LEU A 172 -19.92 -23.69 -3.03
CA LEU A 172 -20.71 -24.14 -1.91
C LEU A 172 -22.21 -23.89 -2.13
N SER A 173 -23.05 -24.87 -1.74
CA SER A 173 -24.48 -24.63 -1.56
C SER A 173 -24.73 -23.74 -0.33
N GLN A 174 -25.91 -23.10 -0.24
CA GLN A 174 -26.28 -22.31 0.95
C GLN A 174 -26.17 -23.12 2.25
N VAL A 175 -26.53 -24.41 2.21
CA VAL A 175 -26.43 -25.32 3.37
C VAL A 175 -24.99 -25.52 3.81
N LYS A 176 -24.09 -25.81 2.88
CA LYS A 176 -22.66 -26.02 3.16
C LYS A 176 -21.98 -24.72 3.63
N PHE A 177 -22.36 -23.60 3.01
CA PHE A 177 -21.84 -22.29 3.37
C PHE A 177 -22.29 -21.85 4.77
N ALA A 178 -23.56 -22.06 5.11
CA ALA A 178 -24.11 -21.82 6.45
C ALA A 178 -23.41 -22.66 7.53
N ALA A 179 -23.19 -23.93 7.23
CA ALA A 179 -22.45 -24.82 8.13
C ALA A 179 -20.99 -24.37 8.35
N ALA A 180 -20.30 -23.94 7.29
CA ALA A 180 -18.93 -23.43 7.37
C ALA A 180 -18.81 -22.15 8.21
N LEU A 181 -19.83 -21.27 8.15
CA LEU A 181 -19.87 -20.03 8.91
C LEU A 181 -20.46 -20.20 10.33
N GLY A 182 -21.04 -21.36 10.63
CA GLY A 182 -21.71 -21.62 11.91
C GLY A 182 -23.01 -20.84 12.08
N VAL A 183 -23.75 -20.59 10.98
CA VAL A 183 -25.03 -19.87 10.97
C VAL A 183 -26.16 -20.73 10.39
N SER A 184 -27.40 -20.28 10.47
CA SER A 184 -28.52 -20.99 9.85
C SER A 184 -28.57 -20.75 8.32
N VAL A 185 -29.08 -21.71 7.56
CA VAL A 185 -29.35 -21.55 6.13
C VAL A 185 -30.28 -20.35 5.86
N LYS A 186 -31.22 -20.13 6.76
CA LYS A 186 -32.18 -19.02 6.72
C LYS A 186 -31.47 -17.67 6.83
N THR A 187 -30.39 -17.60 7.63
CA THR A 187 -29.52 -16.43 7.79
C THR A 187 -28.77 -16.14 6.49
N VAL A 188 -28.12 -17.15 5.89
CA VAL A 188 -27.42 -16.99 4.61
C VAL A 188 -28.40 -16.53 3.52
N SER A 189 -29.58 -17.15 3.44
CA SER A 189 -30.61 -16.73 2.48
C SER A 189 -31.06 -15.28 2.69
N ALA A 190 -31.22 -14.85 3.96
CA ALA A 190 -31.57 -13.47 4.27
C ALA A 190 -30.48 -12.47 3.82
N TRP A 191 -29.22 -12.81 4.01
CA TRP A 191 -28.08 -11.99 3.54
C TRP A 191 -28.03 -11.88 2.02
N GLU A 192 -28.15 -13.01 1.30
CA GLU A 192 -28.12 -13.03 -0.17
C GLU A 192 -29.31 -12.31 -0.82
N HIS A 193 -30.40 -12.12 -0.09
CA HIS A 193 -31.58 -11.38 -0.56
C HIS A 193 -31.68 -9.97 0.02
N GLY A 194 -30.67 -9.49 0.74
CA GLY A 194 -30.66 -8.15 1.32
C GLY A 194 -31.67 -7.92 2.44
N LYS A 195 -32.24 -9.01 3.03
CA LYS A 195 -33.19 -8.93 4.12
C LYS A 195 -32.54 -8.79 5.49
N ALA A 196 -31.27 -9.09 5.59
CA ALA A 196 -30.41 -8.91 6.74
C ALA A 196 -28.98 -8.66 6.29
N VAL A 197 -28.15 -8.16 7.19
CA VAL A 197 -26.72 -7.91 6.95
C VAL A 197 -25.94 -8.72 7.98
N PRO A 198 -24.82 -9.39 7.58
CA PRO A 198 -23.96 -10.06 8.54
C PRO A 198 -23.47 -9.07 9.61
N ASP A 199 -23.43 -9.49 10.86
CA ASP A 199 -22.78 -8.72 11.90
C ASP A 199 -21.26 -8.76 11.74
N GLU A 200 -20.53 -7.97 12.56
CA GLU A 200 -19.07 -7.86 12.46
C GLU A 200 -18.36 -9.20 12.72
N ALA A 201 -18.89 -10.02 13.64
CA ALA A 201 -18.32 -11.33 13.97
C ALA A 201 -18.57 -12.34 12.85
N GLU A 202 -19.72 -12.24 12.20
CA GLU A 202 -20.09 -13.05 11.03
C GLU A 202 -19.30 -12.62 9.79
N ALA A 203 -19.15 -11.31 9.57
CA ALA A 203 -18.40 -10.75 8.45
C ALA A 203 -16.92 -11.15 8.47
N LYS A 204 -16.29 -11.28 9.64
CA LYS A 204 -14.90 -11.75 9.80
C LYS A 204 -14.68 -13.22 9.42
N LYS A 205 -15.74 -13.99 9.23
CA LYS A 205 -15.66 -15.41 8.82
C LYS A 205 -15.67 -15.60 7.31
N PHE A 206 -15.91 -14.51 6.58
CA PHE A 206 -15.84 -14.48 5.14
C PHE A 206 -14.39 -14.27 4.69
#